data_e970f0d598c64928fcd5b75ca13a2e19
#
_entry.id   e970f0d598c64928fcd5b75ca13a2e19
#
_cell.length_a   1.000
_cell.length_b   1.000
_cell.length_c   1.000
_cell.angle_alpha   90.00
_cell.angle_beta   90.00
_cell.angle_gamma   90.00
#
_symmetry.space_group_name_H-M   'P 1'
#
loop_
_entity.id
_entity.type
_entity.pdbx_description
1 polymer ?
#
loop_
_entity_poly.entity_id
_entity_poly.type
_entity_poly.pdbx_seq_one_letter_code
_entity_poly.pdbx_strand_id
1 'polypeptide(L)'
;TGERFDRLMKRLLLDPMGLHGGYNPSEFSPEDLSNLATLYRKRTVDTEIWSPSGPWIAQVDDYSQRAPAPPAGIDKYIPGTNATPFSPTGGLRISARDMGKVMLMLMNGGRHEGVQLLQPATLDTMFARQWAYDGKNGDTDKGLFNIWGLGNQHFPDQAGMRLVEGGGFAAVGHLGEAYGLMSVFAADLAGKNGMVMLVGGVSSDPEAYKGKYSAMPRFEEQVLGALYRRVIVGQK
;
A
#
# COMPACT_ATOMS: atom_id res chain seq x y z
N THR A 1 22.85 -6.84 -4.17
CA THR A 1 23.30 -6.77 -2.77
C THR A 1 23.77 -8.12 -2.24
N GLY A 2 23.33 -9.24 -2.80
CA GLY A 2 23.59 -10.57 -2.25
C GLY A 2 22.77 -10.92 -1.01
N GLU A 3 21.78 -10.11 -0.65
CA GLU A 3 20.89 -10.36 0.49
C GLU A 3 19.49 -10.82 0.04
N ARG A 4 18.86 -11.58 0.87
CA ARG A 4 17.45 -11.94 0.74
C ARG A 4 16.58 -10.68 0.90
N PHE A 5 15.57 -10.51 0.03
CA PHE A 5 14.80 -9.28 -0.08
C PHE A 5 14.18 -8.82 1.24
N ASP A 6 13.53 -9.71 1.99
CA ASP A 6 12.88 -9.39 3.25
C ASP A 6 13.86 -8.88 4.33
N ARG A 7 15.06 -9.46 4.39
CA ARG A 7 16.14 -9.05 5.29
C ARG A 7 16.78 -7.74 4.85
N LEU A 8 16.95 -7.57 3.53
CA LEU A 8 17.44 -6.31 2.96
C LEU A 8 16.51 -5.14 3.33
N MET A 9 15.20 -5.31 3.16
CA MET A 9 14.20 -4.28 3.49
C MET A 9 14.17 -4.00 5.01
N LYS A 10 14.29 -5.05 5.82
CA LYS A 10 14.40 -4.88 7.27
C LYS A 10 15.61 -4.02 7.65
N ARG A 11 16.79 -4.36 7.15
CA ARG A 11 18.03 -3.66 7.46
C ARG A 11 18.11 -2.25 6.90
N LEU A 12 17.58 -2.00 5.67
CA LEU A 12 17.71 -0.70 5.01
C LEU A 12 16.61 0.29 5.36
N LEU A 13 15.42 -0.19 5.73
CA LEU A 13 14.25 0.66 5.94
C LEU A 13 13.62 0.46 7.31
N LEU A 14 13.19 -0.77 7.65
CA LEU A 14 12.35 -0.98 8.83
C LEU A 14 13.13 -0.69 10.12
N ASP A 15 14.29 -1.31 10.31
CA ASP A 15 15.11 -1.13 11.52
C ASP A 15 15.62 0.31 11.69
N PRO A 16 16.19 0.98 10.65
CA PRO A 16 16.64 2.36 10.78
C PRO A 16 15.54 3.38 11.09
N MET A 17 14.29 3.04 10.76
CA MET A 17 13.13 3.89 11.04
C MET A 17 12.34 3.45 12.28
N GLY A 18 12.75 2.40 12.98
CA GLY A 18 12.00 1.85 14.11
C GLY A 18 10.58 1.43 13.73
N LEU A 19 10.43 0.80 12.56
CA LEU A 19 9.13 0.34 12.05
C LEU A 19 8.90 -1.13 12.43
N HIS A 20 7.67 -1.42 12.85
CA HIS A 20 7.22 -2.78 13.13
C HIS A 20 6.55 -3.38 11.90
N GLY A 21 6.94 -4.62 11.55
CA GLY A 21 6.40 -5.32 10.40
C GLY A 21 7.46 -6.00 9.54
N GLY A 22 7.08 -6.39 8.33
CA GLY A 22 7.99 -7.07 7.39
C GLY A 22 7.28 -7.88 6.34
N TYR A 23 8.07 -8.67 5.61
CA TYR A 23 7.60 -9.48 4.48
C TYR A 23 7.48 -10.98 4.80
N ASN A 24 8.04 -11.42 5.92
CA ASN A 24 8.09 -12.83 6.28
C ASN A 24 7.55 -13.04 7.71
N PRO A 25 6.25 -13.30 7.89
CA PRO A 25 5.66 -13.49 9.22
C PRO A 25 6.31 -14.62 10.04
N SER A 26 6.92 -15.62 9.40
CA SER A 26 7.61 -16.70 10.14
C SER A 26 8.85 -16.24 10.91
N GLU A 27 9.35 -15.04 10.63
CA GLU A 27 10.47 -14.41 11.34
C GLU A 27 10.02 -13.24 12.25
N PHE A 28 8.71 -13.04 12.42
CA PHE A 28 8.19 -11.99 13.31
C PHE A 28 8.36 -12.37 14.79
N SER A 29 8.51 -11.32 15.60
CA SER A 29 8.44 -11.50 17.05
C SER A 29 7.03 -11.94 17.49
N PRO A 30 6.87 -12.55 18.67
CA PRO A 30 5.55 -12.84 19.22
C PRO A 30 4.66 -11.60 19.35
N GLU A 31 5.24 -10.45 19.64
CA GLU A 31 4.53 -9.17 19.71
C GLU A 31 4.03 -8.73 18.34
N ASP A 32 4.88 -8.75 17.31
CA ASP A 32 4.48 -8.39 15.94
C ASP A 32 3.39 -9.33 15.42
N LEU A 33 3.48 -10.64 15.70
CA LEU A 33 2.44 -11.60 15.34
C LEU A 33 1.11 -11.32 16.04
N SER A 34 1.14 -10.95 17.32
CA SER A 34 -0.07 -10.63 18.09
C SER A 34 -0.78 -9.37 17.58
N ASN A 35 -0.03 -8.47 16.96
CA ASN A 35 -0.54 -7.23 16.38
C ASN A 35 -0.96 -7.36 14.90
N LEU A 36 -0.72 -8.52 14.30
CA LEU A 36 -1.05 -8.75 12.90
C LEU A 36 -2.55 -8.96 12.71
N ALA A 37 -3.16 -8.18 11.84
CA ALA A 37 -4.57 -8.29 11.55
C ALA A 37 -4.85 -9.38 10.51
N THR A 38 -5.73 -10.32 10.83
CA THR A 38 -6.30 -11.24 9.83
C THR A 38 -7.13 -10.48 8.81
N LEU A 39 -6.94 -10.77 7.54
CA LEU A 39 -7.71 -10.16 6.46
C LEU A 39 -8.92 -11.02 6.09
N TYR A 40 -10.05 -10.38 5.85
CA TYR A 40 -11.31 -11.05 5.59
C TYR A 40 -11.97 -10.58 4.29
N ARG A 41 -12.69 -11.50 3.64
CA ARG A 41 -13.64 -11.20 2.57
C ARG A 41 -14.96 -11.94 2.82
N LYS A 42 -16.03 -11.43 2.26
CA LYS A 42 -17.27 -12.22 2.05
C LYS A 42 -17.23 -12.88 0.66
N ARG A 43 -16.14 -13.54 0.36
CA ARG A 43 -15.82 -14.19 -0.90
C ARG A 43 -15.09 -15.49 -0.61
N THR A 44 -15.45 -16.55 -1.30
CA THR A 44 -14.75 -17.83 -1.21
C THR A 44 -13.31 -17.69 -1.73
N VAL A 45 -12.37 -18.43 -1.14
CA VAL A 45 -10.97 -18.43 -1.58
C VAL A 45 -10.81 -19.15 -2.92
N ASP A 46 -11.39 -20.35 -3.02
CA ASP A 46 -11.18 -21.25 -4.18
C ASP A 46 -11.95 -20.83 -5.42
N THR A 47 -13.23 -20.44 -5.25
CA THR A 47 -14.13 -20.12 -6.36
C THR A 47 -14.28 -18.64 -6.64
N GLU A 48 -13.76 -17.81 -5.74
CA GLU A 48 -13.80 -16.35 -5.83
C GLU A 48 -15.23 -15.77 -5.96
N ILE A 49 -16.22 -16.48 -5.43
CA ILE A 49 -17.62 -16.04 -5.49
C ILE A 49 -17.93 -15.12 -4.31
N TRP A 50 -18.39 -13.92 -4.61
CA TRP A 50 -18.87 -12.95 -3.62
C TRP A 50 -20.24 -13.34 -3.05
N SER A 51 -20.34 -13.28 -1.73
CA SER A 51 -21.60 -13.53 -0.98
C SER A 51 -21.78 -12.46 0.10
N PRO A 52 -22.30 -11.25 -0.24
CA PRO A 52 -22.41 -10.14 0.72
C PRO A 52 -23.25 -10.48 1.96
N SER A 53 -24.22 -11.37 1.85
CA SER A 53 -25.03 -11.89 2.98
C SER A 53 -24.40 -13.07 3.71
N GLY A 54 -23.32 -13.64 3.17
CA GLY A 54 -22.60 -14.78 3.76
C GLY A 54 -21.70 -14.40 4.93
N PRO A 55 -20.99 -15.38 5.50
CA PRO A 55 -20.03 -15.14 6.58
C PRO A 55 -18.78 -14.39 6.07
N TRP A 56 -18.06 -13.78 6.99
CA TRP A 56 -16.70 -13.35 6.76
C TRP A 56 -15.78 -14.56 6.71
N ILE A 57 -14.93 -14.64 5.69
CA ILE A 57 -13.99 -15.73 5.45
C ILE A 57 -12.57 -15.17 5.57
N ALA A 58 -11.77 -15.73 6.49
CA ALA A 58 -10.36 -15.38 6.61
C ALA A 58 -9.63 -15.75 5.31
N GLN A 59 -8.85 -14.82 4.80
CA GLN A 59 -8.11 -14.97 3.54
C GLN A 59 -6.64 -15.26 3.81
N VAL A 60 -6.02 -14.47 4.66
CA VAL A 60 -4.59 -14.52 4.96
C VAL A 60 -4.31 -13.96 6.36
N ASP A 61 -3.14 -14.31 6.89
CA ASP A 61 -2.63 -13.84 8.18
C ASP A 61 -3.50 -14.23 9.39
N ASP A 62 -4.25 -15.34 9.29
CA ASP A 62 -4.89 -15.97 10.44
C ASP A 62 -3.94 -17.00 11.05
N TYR A 63 -3.31 -16.60 12.14
CA TYR A 63 -2.39 -17.46 12.92
C TYR A 63 -2.97 -17.89 14.26
N SER A 64 -4.28 -17.79 14.43
CA SER A 64 -4.99 -18.18 15.67
C SER A 64 -4.86 -19.67 16.02
N GLN A 65 -4.74 -20.51 14.98
CA GLN A 65 -4.67 -21.98 15.14
C GLN A 65 -3.31 -22.56 14.74
N ARG A 66 -2.51 -21.84 13.98
CA ARG A 66 -1.24 -22.33 13.46
C ARG A 66 -0.25 -21.18 13.27
N ALA A 67 0.97 -21.36 13.76
CA ALA A 67 2.05 -20.40 13.52
C ALA A 67 2.35 -20.22 12.01
N PRO A 68 2.82 -19.04 11.58
CA PRO A 68 3.20 -18.83 10.20
C PRO A 68 4.33 -19.77 9.77
N ALA A 69 4.17 -20.37 8.60
CA ALA A 69 5.20 -21.20 8.00
C ALA A 69 6.16 -20.32 7.17
N PRO A 70 7.46 -20.69 7.09
CA PRO A 70 8.37 -20.05 6.15
C PRO A 70 7.86 -20.16 4.71
N PRO A 71 8.17 -19.18 3.85
CA PRO A 71 7.85 -19.27 2.43
C PRO A 71 8.41 -20.55 1.81
N ALA A 72 7.64 -21.18 0.93
CA ALA A 72 8.04 -22.43 0.29
C ALA A 72 9.37 -22.26 -0.47
N GLY A 73 10.30 -23.17 -0.25
CA GLY A 73 11.61 -23.17 -0.92
C GLY A 73 12.62 -22.16 -0.39
N ILE A 74 12.35 -21.53 0.77
CA ILE A 74 13.24 -20.52 1.36
C ILE A 74 14.64 -21.08 1.69
N ASP A 75 14.71 -22.35 2.03
CA ASP A 75 15.97 -23.10 2.31
C ASP A 75 16.86 -23.24 1.08
N LYS A 76 16.27 -23.17 -0.12
CA LYS A 76 16.95 -23.26 -1.42
C LYS A 76 17.01 -21.92 -2.17
N TYR A 77 16.54 -20.86 -1.54
CA TYR A 77 16.50 -19.54 -2.18
C TYR A 77 17.91 -18.98 -2.39
N ILE A 78 18.20 -18.61 -3.62
CA ILE A 78 19.47 -17.98 -4.04
C ILE A 78 19.22 -16.47 -4.24
N PRO A 79 19.86 -15.59 -3.43
CA PRO A 79 19.77 -14.14 -3.63
C PRO A 79 20.13 -13.72 -5.07
N GLY A 80 19.33 -12.81 -5.62
CA GLY A 80 19.49 -12.36 -7.02
C GLY A 80 18.71 -13.18 -8.05
N THR A 81 18.01 -14.23 -7.63
CA THR A 81 17.05 -14.97 -8.45
C THR A 81 15.64 -14.38 -8.30
N ASN A 82 14.62 -15.18 -8.07
CA ASN A 82 13.24 -14.73 -7.95
C ASN A 82 12.88 -14.38 -6.51
N ALA A 83 12.51 -13.11 -6.23
CA ALA A 83 12.08 -12.65 -4.92
C ALA A 83 10.59 -12.88 -4.62
N THR A 84 9.82 -13.49 -5.53
CA THR A 84 8.38 -13.77 -5.37
C THR A 84 8.00 -14.43 -4.04
N PRO A 85 8.79 -15.36 -3.45
CA PRO A 85 8.49 -15.93 -2.14
C PRO A 85 8.30 -14.91 -1.02
N PHE A 86 8.87 -13.72 -1.16
CA PHE A 86 8.74 -12.62 -0.19
C PHE A 86 7.71 -11.56 -0.60
N SER A 87 7.03 -11.78 -1.72
CA SER A 87 5.98 -10.88 -2.24
C SER A 87 6.38 -9.39 -2.20
N PRO A 88 7.46 -8.97 -2.90
CA PRO A 88 7.99 -7.61 -2.80
C PRO A 88 7.01 -6.54 -3.27
N THR A 89 6.03 -6.90 -4.10
CA THR A 89 5.04 -5.96 -4.65
C THR A 89 3.88 -5.68 -3.70
N GLY A 90 3.59 -6.54 -2.73
CA GLY A 90 2.40 -6.36 -1.89
C GLY A 90 2.44 -7.09 -0.54
N GLY A 91 3.56 -7.74 -0.20
CA GLY A 91 3.65 -8.58 0.99
C GLY A 91 4.04 -7.86 2.28
N LEU A 92 4.24 -6.56 2.26
CA LEU A 92 4.61 -5.82 3.48
C LEU A 92 3.46 -5.77 4.49
N ARG A 93 3.67 -6.35 5.66
CA ARG A 93 2.81 -6.18 6.84
C ARG A 93 3.33 -5.00 7.63
N ILE A 94 2.51 -3.98 7.79
CA ILE A 94 2.90 -2.74 8.47
C ILE A 94 1.64 -1.99 8.93
N SER A 95 1.73 -1.22 10.00
CA SER A 95 0.63 -0.38 10.45
C SER A 95 0.48 0.89 9.60
N ALA A 96 -0.73 1.45 9.53
CA ALA A 96 -0.95 2.76 8.90
C ALA A 96 -0.12 3.87 9.56
N ARG A 97 0.10 3.78 10.88
CA ARG A 97 0.96 4.70 11.63
C ARG A 97 2.41 4.65 11.15
N ASP A 98 2.96 3.46 10.97
CA ASP A 98 4.34 3.30 10.52
C ASP A 98 4.50 3.65 9.04
N MET A 99 3.49 3.37 8.21
CA MET A 99 3.45 3.92 6.84
C MET A 99 3.43 5.45 6.83
N GLY A 100 2.79 6.08 7.81
CA GLY A 100 2.85 7.53 8.01
C GLY A 100 4.28 8.03 8.29
N LYS A 101 5.09 7.29 9.05
CA LYS A 101 6.51 7.62 9.26
C LYS A 101 7.30 7.54 7.94
N VAL A 102 7.03 6.52 7.11
CA VAL A 102 7.62 6.42 5.76
C VAL A 102 7.23 7.63 4.93
N MET A 103 5.96 8.02 4.94
CA MET A 103 5.48 9.21 4.24
C MET A 103 6.22 10.48 4.69
N LEU A 104 6.37 10.68 5.99
CA LEU A 104 7.10 11.82 6.54
C LEU A 104 8.58 11.80 6.12
N MET A 105 9.23 10.64 6.10
CA MET A 105 10.61 10.49 5.63
C MET A 105 10.73 10.93 4.16
N LEU A 106 9.81 10.51 3.29
CA LEU A 106 9.78 10.93 1.89
C LEU A 106 9.57 12.44 1.75
N MET A 107 8.64 13.04 2.51
CA MET A 107 8.37 14.49 2.52
C MET A 107 9.54 15.32 3.08
N ASN A 108 10.39 14.71 3.91
CA ASN A 108 11.58 15.34 4.49
C ASN A 108 12.84 15.10 3.66
N GLY A 109 12.73 14.88 2.35
CA GLY A 109 13.87 14.70 1.47
C GLY A 109 14.66 13.42 1.74
N GLY A 110 13.97 12.35 2.17
CA GLY A 110 14.57 11.04 2.45
C GLY A 110 15.23 10.93 3.83
N ARG A 111 14.90 11.84 4.76
CA ARG A 111 15.50 11.91 6.10
C ARG A 111 14.48 11.51 7.18
N HIS A 112 14.93 10.66 8.11
CA HIS A 112 14.16 10.27 9.31
C HIS A 112 15.07 10.43 10.54
N GLU A 113 14.58 11.18 11.56
CA GLU A 113 15.28 11.41 12.84
C GLU A 113 16.78 11.76 12.69
N GLY A 114 17.11 12.61 11.71
CA GLY A 114 18.49 13.03 11.43
C GLY A 114 19.28 12.10 10.52
N VAL A 115 18.80 10.87 10.25
CA VAL A 115 19.46 9.89 9.36
C VAL A 115 18.97 10.07 7.92
N GLN A 116 19.91 10.19 6.97
CA GLN A 116 19.60 10.22 5.53
C GLN A 116 19.47 8.78 5.00
N LEU A 117 18.23 8.35 4.72
CA LEU A 117 17.94 7.03 4.17
C LEU A 117 17.95 7.02 2.64
N LEU A 118 17.41 8.05 2.02
CA LEU A 118 17.39 8.25 0.57
C LEU A 118 17.93 9.65 0.26
N GLN A 119 18.73 9.79 -0.78
CA GLN A 119 19.18 11.10 -1.22
C GLN A 119 18.04 11.87 -1.90
N PRO A 120 17.97 13.21 -1.77
CA PRO A 120 16.94 14.01 -2.46
C PRO A 120 16.87 13.75 -3.96
N ALA A 121 18.02 13.66 -4.64
CA ALA A 121 18.08 13.35 -6.06
C ALA A 121 17.49 11.96 -6.42
N THR A 122 17.56 10.99 -5.48
CA THR A 122 16.90 9.69 -5.64
C THR A 122 15.38 9.84 -5.59
N LEU A 123 14.88 10.65 -4.66
CA LEU A 123 13.44 10.93 -4.56
C LEU A 123 12.93 11.69 -5.79
N ASP A 124 13.69 12.67 -6.28
CA ASP A 124 13.35 13.39 -7.51
C ASP A 124 13.22 12.42 -8.69
N THR A 125 14.14 11.46 -8.80
CA THR A 125 14.08 10.43 -9.84
C THR A 125 12.90 9.47 -9.64
N MET A 126 12.64 9.03 -8.39
CA MET A 126 11.53 8.12 -8.06
C MET A 126 10.17 8.74 -8.37
N PHE A 127 10.00 10.02 -8.03
CA PHE A 127 8.73 10.71 -8.20
C PHE A 127 8.62 11.47 -9.51
N ALA A 128 9.64 11.48 -10.35
CA ALA A 128 9.51 12.00 -11.71
C ALA A 128 8.50 11.15 -12.50
N ARG A 129 7.67 11.81 -13.30
CA ARG A 129 6.73 11.12 -14.19
C ARG A 129 7.51 10.37 -15.27
N GLN A 130 7.49 9.04 -15.21
CA GLN A 130 8.19 8.15 -16.15
C GLN A 130 7.26 7.68 -17.28
N TRP A 131 5.99 7.48 -16.98
CA TRP A 131 4.98 7.03 -17.91
C TRP A 131 3.66 7.74 -17.67
N ALA A 132 2.94 8.00 -18.74
CA ALA A 132 1.55 8.41 -18.71
C ALA A 132 0.79 7.78 -19.85
N TYR A 133 -0.41 7.37 -19.59
CA TYR A 133 -1.31 6.83 -20.60
C TYR A 133 -1.67 7.88 -21.63
N ASP A 134 -1.50 7.54 -22.90
CA ASP A 134 -1.79 8.41 -24.06
C ASP A 134 -3.01 7.93 -24.88
N GLY A 135 -3.75 6.95 -24.37
CA GLY A 135 -4.88 6.32 -25.02
C GLY A 135 -4.56 4.98 -25.70
N LYS A 136 -3.28 4.57 -25.81
CA LYS A 136 -2.87 3.35 -26.54
C LYS A 136 -1.55 2.71 -26.07
N ASN A 137 -0.79 3.37 -25.22
CA ASN A 137 0.57 2.94 -24.84
C ASN A 137 0.59 2.00 -23.61
N GLY A 138 -0.49 1.34 -23.29
CA GLY A 138 -0.58 0.40 -22.17
C GLY A 138 -2.00 0.16 -21.70
N ASP A 139 -2.13 -0.46 -20.51
CA ASP A 139 -3.38 -0.68 -19.80
C ASP A 139 -3.43 0.20 -18.55
N THR A 140 -4.59 0.71 -18.24
CA THR A 140 -4.84 1.59 -17.08
C THR A 140 -5.61 0.90 -15.96
N ASP A 141 -5.90 -0.39 -16.10
CA ASP A 141 -6.85 -1.09 -15.23
C ASP A 141 -8.15 -0.27 -15.03
N LYS A 142 -8.85 -0.07 -16.15
CA LYS A 142 -10.13 0.67 -16.19
C LYS A 142 -10.01 2.12 -15.67
N GLY A 143 -8.85 2.74 -15.80
CA GLY A 143 -8.59 4.12 -15.39
C GLY A 143 -8.03 4.31 -13.98
N LEU A 144 -7.71 3.23 -13.27
CA LEU A 144 -7.05 3.31 -11.96
C LEU A 144 -5.61 3.79 -12.06
N PHE A 145 -4.87 3.36 -13.09
CA PHE A 145 -3.44 3.56 -13.21
C PHE A 145 -3.09 4.34 -14.47
N ASN A 146 -3.04 5.65 -14.39
CA ASN A 146 -2.86 6.50 -15.57
C ASN A 146 -1.48 7.13 -15.68
N ILE A 147 -0.77 7.32 -14.57
CA ILE A 147 0.53 8.02 -14.55
C ILE A 147 1.42 7.37 -13.50
N TRP A 148 2.66 7.07 -13.88
CA TRP A 148 3.64 6.40 -13.01
C TRP A 148 4.98 7.11 -12.95
N GLY A 149 5.57 7.12 -11.75
CA GLY A 149 7.00 7.27 -11.51
C GLY A 149 7.69 5.90 -11.37
N LEU A 150 8.80 5.82 -10.67
CA LEU A 150 9.46 4.55 -10.38
C LEU A 150 8.80 3.88 -9.17
N GLY A 151 7.90 2.92 -9.42
CA GLY A 151 7.20 2.17 -8.38
C GLY A 151 6.18 3.00 -7.58
N ASN A 152 5.72 4.11 -8.14
CA ASN A 152 4.67 4.93 -7.54
C ASN A 152 3.72 5.46 -8.60
N GLN A 153 2.47 5.61 -8.22
CA GLN A 153 1.39 6.19 -9.02
C GLN A 153 1.29 7.68 -8.75
N HIS A 154 0.96 8.45 -9.77
CA HIS A 154 0.58 9.85 -9.61
C HIS A 154 -0.94 9.99 -9.59
N PHE A 155 -1.42 10.77 -8.63
CA PHE A 155 -2.82 11.16 -8.50
C PHE A 155 -2.95 12.66 -8.78
N PRO A 156 -3.10 13.07 -10.06
CA PRO A 156 -3.27 14.46 -10.39
C PRO A 156 -4.66 14.93 -9.93
N ASP A 157 -4.78 16.21 -9.60
CA ASP A 157 -6.08 16.83 -9.32
C ASP A 157 -6.84 17.11 -10.62
N GLN A 158 -7.21 16.05 -11.34
CA GLN A 158 -7.89 16.09 -12.62
C GLN A 158 -9.18 15.26 -12.60
N ALA A 159 -10.17 15.65 -13.37
CA ALA A 159 -11.43 14.92 -13.48
C ALA A 159 -11.18 13.43 -13.83
N GLY A 160 -11.83 12.53 -13.12
CA GLY A 160 -11.68 11.08 -13.28
C GLY A 160 -10.48 10.46 -12.58
N MET A 161 -9.55 11.25 -12.01
CA MET A 161 -8.34 10.78 -11.32
C MET A 161 -8.17 11.36 -9.91
N ARG A 162 -9.15 12.10 -9.41
CA ARG A 162 -9.09 12.76 -8.11
C ARG A 162 -9.16 11.77 -6.95
N LEU A 163 -8.41 12.03 -5.90
CA LEU A 163 -8.52 11.31 -4.63
C LEU A 163 -9.62 11.87 -3.71
N VAL A 164 -10.03 13.13 -3.93
CA VAL A 164 -11.02 13.82 -3.11
C VAL A 164 -12.04 14.57 -3.95
N GLU A 165 -13.29 14.61 -3.48
CA GLU A 165 -14.37 15.32 -4.16
C GLU A 165 -14.07 16.84 -4.23
N GLY A 166 -14.30 17.43 -5.40
CA GLY A 166 -14.04 18.86 -5.61
C GLY A 166 -12.57 19.22 -5.86
N GLY A 167 -11.64 18.27 -5.68
CA GLY A 167 -10.22 18.52 -5.90
C GLY A 167 -9.51 19.20 -4.72
N GLY A 168 -8.34 19.79 -5.00
CA GLY A 168 -7.50 20.45 -4.00
C GLY A 168 -6.45 19.53 -3.35
N PHE A 169 -6.28 18.31 -3.88
CA PHE A 169 -5.29 17.35 -3.39
C PHE A 169 -4.68 16.57 -4.56
N ALA A 170 -3.41 16.84 -4.85
CA ALA A 170 -2.61 16.08 -5.79
C ALA A 170 -1.52 15.32 -5.03
N ALA A 171 -1.27 14.07 -5.39
CA ALA A 171 -0.37 13.21 -4.63
C ALA A 171 0.42 12.24 -5.51
N VAL A 172 1.45 11.64 -4.91
CA VAL A 172 2.14 10.46 -5.40
C VAL A 172 1.98 9.34 -4.37
N GLY A 173 1.98 8.09 -4.83
CA GLY A 173 1.80 6.98 -3.90
C GLY A 173 1.40 5.69 -4.58
N HIS A 174 0.49 4.94 -3.98
CA HIS A 174 -0.01 3.70 -4.55
C HIS A 174 -1.37 3.31 -3.98
N LEU A 175 -2.19 2.67 -4.80
CA LEU A 175 -3.37 1.91 -4.38
C LEU A 175 -2.98 0.45 -4.17
N GLY A 176 -3.72 -0.26 -3.35
CA GLY A 176 -3.50 -1.70 -3.17
C GLY A 176 -4.76 -2.45 -2.85
N GLU A 177 -4.90 -3.62 -3.49
CA GLU A 177 -5.90 -4.62 -3.16
C GLU A 177 -5.23 -5.99 -3.04
N ALA A 178 -5.38 -6.63 -1.89
CA ALA A 178 -4.93 -8.00 -1.69
C ALA A 178 -5.69 -8.70 -0.57
N TYR A 179 -6.28 -9.84 -0.84
CA TYR A 179 -6.86 -10.72 0.18
C TYR A 179 -7.89 -10.07 1.11
N GLY A 180 -8.58 -9.03 0.65
CA GLY A 180 -9.54 -8.28 1.48
C GLY A 180 -8.95 -7.02 2.13
N LEU A 181 -7.66 -6.75 1.96
CA LEU A 181 -7.09 -5.45 2.25
C LEU A 181 -7.34 -4.52 1.07
N MET A 182 -7.90 -3.36 1.35
CA MET A 182 -7.88 -2.21 0.43
C MET A 182 -6.99 -1.14 1.07
N SER A 183 -6.05 -0.62 0.30
CA SER A 183 -5.05 0.31 0.85
C SER A 183 -4.77 1.47 -0.08
N VAL A 184 -4.51 2.62 0.53
CA VAL A 184 -4.07 3.83 -0.17
C VAL A 184 -2.91 4.44 0.60
N PHE A 185 -1.85 4.74 -0.11
CA PHE A 185 -0.78 5.62 0.32
C PHE A 185 -0.73 6.79 -0.64
N ALA A 186 -1.05 7.99 -0.19
CA ALA A 186 -1.10 9.19 -1.01
C ALA A 186 -0.39 10.36 -0.32
N ALA A 187 0.75 10.77 -0.85
CA ALA A 187 1.61 11.81 -0.32
C ALA A 187 1.58 13.05 -1.22
N ASP A 188 1.05 14.16 -0.73
CA ASP A 188 1.22 15.47 -1.32
C ASP A 188 2.58 16.04 -0.89
N LEU A 189 3.59 15.83 -1.74
CA LEU A 189 4.96 16.24 -1.44
C LEU A 189 5.12 17.78 -1.38
N ALA A 190 4.32 18.51 -2.15
CA ALA A 190 4.34 19.97 -2.19
C ALA A 190 3.66 20.58 -0.96
N GLY A 191 2.47 20.08 -0.63
CA GLY A 191 1.69 20.51 0.54
C GLY A 191 2.19 19.92 1.86
N LYS A 192 3.13 18.97 1.81
CA LYS A 192 3.68 18.23 2.97
C LYS A 192 2.59 17.64 3.87
N ASN A 193 1.63 17.02 3.25
CA ASN A 193 0.53 16.31 3.90
C ASN A 193 0.20 15.04 3.13
N GLY A 194 -0.64 14.18 3.69
CA GLY A 194 -1.00 12.96 2.99
C GLY A 194 -1.96 12.08 3.77
N MET A 195 -2.34 10.99 3.14
CA MET A 195 -3.30 10.04 3.69
C MET A 195 -2.78 8.61 3.53
N VAL A 196 -2.90 7.84 4.60
CA VAL A 196 -2.72 6.39 4.59
C VAL A 196 -4.04 5.76 5.01
N MET A 197 -4.51 4.81 4.22
CA MET A 197 -5.73 4.04 4.51
C MET A 197 -5.41 2.55 4.40
N LEU A 198 -5.77 1.78 5.41
CA LEU A 198 -5.74 0.32 5.41
C LEU A 198 -7.11 -0.17 5.89
N VAL A 199 -7.85 -0.85 5.03
CA VAL A 199 -9.16 -1.44 5.35
C VAL A 199 -9.05 -2.95 5.18
N GLY A 200 -9.10 -3.69 6.28
CA GLY A 200 -8.80 -5.13 6.36
C GLY A 200 -10.03 -6.05 6.22
N GLY A 201 -11.11 -5.58 5.59
CA GLY A 201 -12.30 -6.41 5.36
C GLY A 201 -13.17 -5.88 4.24
N VAL A 202 -13.41 -6.71 3.21
CA VAL A 202 -14.25 -6.37 2.06
C VAL A 202 -15.45 -7.29 2.00
N SER A 203 -16.66 -6.71 2.02
CA SER A 203 -17.94 -7.45 2.07
C SER A 203 -18.57 -7.71 0.71
N SER A 204 -18.16 -7.00 -0.31
CA SER A 204 -18.69 -7.11 -1.68
C SER A 204 -17.60 -6.81 -2.69
N ASP A 205 -17.81 -7.17 -3.94
CA ASP A 205 -16.89 -6.85 -5.02
C ASP A 205 -16.62 -5.33 -5.09
N PRO A 206 -15.38 -4.87 -4.88
CA PRO A 206 -15.04 -3.46 -4.98
C PRO A 206 -15.36 -2.87 -6.36
N GLU A 207 -15.25 -3.67 -7.42
CA GLU A 207 -15.54 -3.23 -8.78
C GLU A 207 -17.03 -3.01 -9.06
N ALA A 208 -17.91 -3.62 -8.27
CA ALA A 208 -19.37 -3.44 -8.43
C ALA A 208 -19.84 -2.02 -8.01
N TYR A 209 -19.07 -1.33 -7.19
CA TYR A 209 -19.45 -0.02 -6.63
C TYR A 209 -18.41 1.03 -6.93
N LYS A 210 -18.37 1.49 -8.17
CA LYS A 210 -17.45 2.54 -8.65
C LYS A 210 -17.65 3.88 -7.95
N GLY A 211 -16.57 4.60 -7.83
CA GLY A 211 -16.53 5.97 -7.36
C GLY A 211 -17.32 6.95 -8.26
N LYS A 212 -17.44 8.18 -7.81
CA LYS A 212 -18.16 9.24 -8.52
C LYS A 212 -17.23 10.13 -9.32
N TYR A 213 -15.99 10.27 -8.91
CA TYR A 213 -15.02 11.25 -9.45
C TYR A 213 -13.65 10.62 -9.71
N SER A 214 -13.52 9.32 -9.50
CA SER A 214 -12.33 8.52 -9.80
C SER A 214 -12.73 7.11 -10.28
N ALA A 215 -11.74 6.31 -10.67
CA ALA A 215 -11.93 4.89 -10.95
C ALA A 215 -11.89 4.02 -9.67
N MET A 216 -11.57 4.57 -8.52
CA MET A 216 -11.53 3.86 -7.25
C MET A 216 -12.92 3.36 -6.82
N PRO A 217 -13.00 2.33 -5.95
CA PRO A 217 -14.23 1.97 -5.28
C PRO A 217 -14.83 3.13 -4.48
N ARG A 218 -16.15 3.21 -4.45
CA ARG A 218 -16.87 4.32 -3.82
C ARG A 218 -16.55 4.51 -2.33
N PHE A 219 -16.33 3.43 -1.60
CA PHE A 219 -16.02 3.53 -0.18
C PHE A 219 -14.64 4.16 0.06
N GLU A 220 -13.66 3.89 -0.81
CA GLU A 220 -12.34 4.53 -0.75
C GLU A 220 -12.44 6.04 -0.92
N GLU A 221 -13.19 6.50 -1.93
CA GLU A 221 -13.49 7.93 -2.09
C GLU A 221 -14.11 8.54 -0.84
N GLN A 222 -15.05 7.82 -0.19
CA GLN A 222 -15.72 8.29 1.01
C GLN A 222 -14.75 8.41 2.20
N VAL A 223 -13.90 7.41 2.41
CA VAL A 223 -12.91 7.42 3.50
C VAL A 223 -11.87 8.51 3.27
N LEU A 224 -11.29 8.58 2.08
CA LEU A 224 -10.30 9.61 1.72
C LEU A 224 -10.90 11.02 1.82
N GLY A 225 -12.13 11.20 1.32
CA GLY A 225 -12.85 12.46 1.45
C GLY A 225 -13.11 12.86 2.91
N ALA A 226 -13.40 11.90 3.79
CA ALA A 226 -13.57 12.17 5.21
C ALA A 226 -12.25 12.56 5.89
N LEU A 227 -11.15 11.84 5.60
CA LEU A 227 -9.82 12.17 6.09
C LEU A 227 -9.38 13.56 5.63
N TYR A 228 -9.53 13.84 4.34
CA TYR A 228 -9.17 15.13 3.77
C TYR A 228 -9.89 16.29 4.44
N ARG A 229 -11.23 16.25 4.50
CA ARG A 229 -12.02 17.33 5.09
C ARG A 229 -11.76 17.53 6.58
N ARG A 230 -11.60 16.44 7.35
CA ARG A 230 -11.50 16.52 8.82
C ARG A 230 -10.09 16.80 9.31
N VAL A 231 -9.08 16.37 8.59
CA VAL A 231 -7.67 16.43 9.04
C VAL A 231 -6.88 17.44 8.23
N ILE A 232 -6.93 17.40 6.90
CA ILE A 232 -6.10 18.27 6.07
C ILE A 232 -6.70 19.68 5.93
N VAL A 233 -7.99 19.79 5.59
CA VAL A 233 -8.66 21.08 5.44
C VAL A 233 -9.05 21.69 6.79
N GLY A 234 -9.51 20.88 7.73
CA GLY A 234 -9.95 21.33 9.04
C GLY A 234 -8.84 21.88 9.95
N GLN A 235 -7.58 21.78 9.53
CA GLN A 235 -6.42 22.38 10.23
C GLN A 235 -5.98 23.73 9.61
N LYS A 236 -6.63 24.17 8.54
CA LYS A 236 -6.43 25.49 7.95
C LYS A 236 -7.45 26.48 8.51
#